data_67793fd5f0dfd48baa064cc21f8951bc
#
_entry.id   67793fd5f0dfd48baa064cc21f8951bc
#
_cell.length_a   1.000
_cell.length_b   1.000
_cell.length_c   1.000
_cell.angle_alpha   90.00
_cell.angle_beta   90.00
_cell.angle_gamma   90.00
#
_symmetry.space_group_name_H-M   'P 1'
#
loop_
_entity.id
_entity.type
_entity.pdbx_description
1 polymer ?
#
loop_
_entity_poly.entity_id
_entity_poly.type
_entity_poly.pdbx_seq_one_letter_code
_entity_poly.pdbx_strand_id
1 'polypeptide(L)'
;MLMGKQSELNAAEFPTFLYDQGDRIGLLKRILKALGSPDQKFKIIHICGTNGKGSTAMMITAILKQMGHRVGLFTSPYIGEIYNGIQIDFKNIPSRIFEEKISVIKKLLRTAAFANVKVSEFEAQFLISMLYFAEQRVDYVVLECGLGGELDATNAVATTMYSIFTKISLDHVGILGNNITEIATTKSKIIRHHNVTITAQNQSLEALKVLENEAVSKQAVFLNADRVTITTSQQSKRSKQVHYRALLGHSEQSGTFRFDLAGTYQLENLATVLTWFFDFVKRTSFQQRLDDILAHSLAELVVPGRFETVQQKPKIILDGGHNPDGISAFVETVQKLYPNAPKLIVNGFLKDKSYEIAVQKLLTLKNSSFIITQPENQQRELSPVKLADVYKKYTNRQFPEFTSPVKAIKQAIMTASPTTVILVVGSFYLLNPIRTYLLSRSEHNGN
;
A
#
# COMPACT_ATOMS: atom_id res chain seq x y z
N MET A 1 4.73 -20.82 -25.34
CA MET A 1 6.09 -20.39 -25.03
C MET A 1 6.28 -18.97 -25.54
N LEU A 2 5.87 -17.99 -24.75
CA LEU A 2 6.16 -16.57 -24.93
C LEU A 2 6.36 -16.05 -23.51
N MET A 3 7.61 -16.13 -23.03
CA MET A 3 8.05 -15.35 -21.88
C MET A 3 7.88 -13.89 -22.27
N GLY A 4 6.89 -13.21 -21.66
CA GLY A 4 6.74 -11.78 -21.77
C GLY A 4 8.03 -11.13 -21.31
N LYS A 5 8.69 -10.38 -22.18
CA LYS A 5 9.72 -9.44 -21.78
C LYS A 5 9.08 -8.50 -20.77
N GLN A 6 9.57 -8.52 -19.52
CA GLN A 6 9.29 -7.43 -18.58
C GLN A 6 9.60 -6.13 -19.31
N SER A 7 8.59 -5.28 -19.50
CA SER A 7 8.79 -3.90 -19.93
C SER A 7 9.35 -3.12 -18.73
N GLU A 8 10.61 -3.41 -18.38
CA GLU A 8 11.35 -2.55 -17.46
C GLU A 8 11.48 -1.19 -18.17
N LEU A 9 11.01 -0.15 -17.51
CA LEU A 9 11.39 1.20 -17.91
C LEU A 9 12.92 1.19 -17.94
N ASN A 10 13.51 1.45 -19.12
CA ASN A 10 14.95 1.34 -19.30
C ASN A 10 15.64 2.23 -18.25
N ALA A 11 16.36 1.64 -17.32
CA ALA A 11 17.01 2.35 -16.20
C ALA A 11 17.99 3.44 -16.68
N ALA A 12 18.48 3.35 -17.92
CA ALA A 12 19.29 4.41 -18.54
C ALA A 12 18.46 5.66 -18.87
N GLU A 13 17.16 5.49 -19.18
CA GLU A 13 16.25 6.59 -19.51
C GLU A 13 15.48 7.09 -18.29
N PHE A 14 15.12 6.19 -17.36
CA PHE A 14 14.37 6.46 -16.15
C PHE A 14 15.12 5.92 -14.93
N PRO A 15 15.96 6.73 -14.27
CA PRO A 15 16.67 6.30 -13.07
C PRO A 15 15.67 5.95 -11.96
N THR A 16 16.01 4.96 -11.15
CA THR A 16 15.11 4.41 -10.13
C THR A 16 14.73 5.43 -9.07
N PHE A 17 15.63 6.35 -8.73
CA PHE A 17 15.44 7.28 -7.61
C PHE A 17 16.11 8.64 -7.87
N LEU A 18 15.32 9.72 -7.78
CA LEU A 18 15.75 11.11 -7.90
C LEU A 18 15.22 12.00 -6.77
N TYR A 19 14.84 11.38 -5.65
CA TYR A 19 14.32 12.09 -4.48
C TYR A 19 15.36 13.13 -4.00
N ASP A 20 14.93 14.35 -3.68
CA ASP A 20 15.76 15.49 -3.25
C ASP A 20 16.77 16.05 -4.28
N GLN A 21 16.74 15.60 -5.52
CA GLN A 21 17.61 16.16 -6.57
C GLN A 21 16.99 17.39 -7.24
N GLY A 22 17.17 18.54 -6.60
CA GLY A 22 16.62 19.83 -7.06
C GLY A 22 15.09 19.95 -6.83
N ASP A 23 14.47 20.94 -7.47
CA ASP A 23 13.03 21.17 -7.37
C ASP A 23 12.23 20.17 -8.23
N ARG A 24 12.08 18.93 -7.71
CA ARG A 24 11.37 17.85 -8.39
C ARG A 24 9.87 18.17 -8.53
N ILE A 25 9.26 18.76 -7.52
CA ILE A 25 7.83 19.08 -7.52
C ILE A 25 7.52 20.20 -8.51
N GLY A 26 8.32 21.27 -8.53
CA GLY A 26 8.18 22.33 -9.52
C GLY A 26 8.40 21.83 -10.94
N LEU A 27 9.34 20.91 -11.14
CA LEU A 27 9.55 20.26 -12.45
C LEU A 27 8.32 19.46 -12.88
N LEU A 28 7.79 18.60 -12.03
CA LEU A 28 6.61 17.78 -12.34
C LEU A 28 5.37 18.63 -12.60
N LYS A 29 5.17 19.74 -11.87
CA LYS A 29 4.10 20.72 -12.15
C LYS A 29 4.24 21.33 -13.55
N ARG A 30 5.46 21.68 -13.97
CA ARG A 30 5.71 22.19 -15.33
C ARG A 30 5.41 21.12 -16.39
N ILE A 31 5.82 19.87 -16.14
CA ILE A 31 5.53 18.74 -17.04
C ILE A 31 4.01 18.52 -17.13
N LEU A 32 3.29 18.44 -16.00
CA LEU A 32 1.83 18.31 -15.98
C LEU A 32 1.16 19.43 -16.77
N LYS A 33 1.60 20.69 -16.59
CA LYS A 33 1.08 21.82 -17.37
C LYS A 33 1.33 21.65 -18.86
N ALA A 34 2.52 21.23 -19.27
CA ALA A 34 2.85 20.97 -20.67
C ALA A 34 2.06 19.80 -21.27
N LEU A 35 1.64 18.83 -20.45
CA LEU A 35 0.75 17.72 -20.83
C LEU A 35 -0.75 18.10 -20.83
N GLY A 36 -1.09 19.39 -20.64
CA GLY A 36 -2.47 19.87 -20.64
C GLY A 36 -3.20 19.73 -19.30
N SER A 37 -2.44 19.74 -18.19
CA SER A 37 -2.95 19.69 -16.80
C SER A 37 -3.94 18.52 -16.58
N PRO A 38 -3.54 17.27 -16.86
CA PRO A 38 -4.43 16.11 -16.74
C PRO A 38 -4.94 15.92 -15.31
N ASP A 39 -4.15 16.29 -14.30
CA ASP A 39 -4.45 16.21 -12.87
C ASP A 39 -5.63 17.09 -12.42
N GLN A 40 -6.10 18.02 -13.27
CA GLN A 40 -7.22 18.92 -12.99
C GLN A 40 -8.54 18.44 -13.59
N LYS A 41 -8.56 17.27 -14.25
CA LYS A 41 -9.76 16.75 -14.95
C LYS A 41 -10.63 15.81 -14.10
N PHE A 42 -10.23 15.54 -12.87
CA PHE A 42 -10.91 14.64 -11.93
C PHE A 42 -10.69 15.13 -10.49
N LYS A 43 -11.47 14.61 -9.56
CA LYS A 43 -11.30 14.88 -8.13
C LYS A 43 -10.30 13.92 -7.51
N ILE A 44 -9.38 14.41 -6.67
CA ILE A 44 -8.30 13.60 -6.08
C ILE A 44 -8.50 13.38 -4.59
N ILE A 45 -8.37 12.12 -4.16
CA ILE A 45 -8.27 11.69 -2.77
C ILE A 45 -6.83 11.22 -2.59
N HIS A 46 -6.02 12.01 -1.88
CA HIS A 46 -4.58 11.79 -1.73
C HIS A 46 -4.30 11.11 -0.39
N ILE A 47 -3.60 9.97 -0.42
CA ILE A 47 -3.36 9.13 0.76
C ILE A 47 -1.88 9.07 1.07
N CYS A 48 -1.52 9.44 2.29
CA CYS A 48 -0.17 9.39 2.82
C CYS A 48 -0.15 8.61 4.15
N GLY A 49 1.04 8.31 4.66
CA GLY A 49 1.24 7.58 5.91
C GLY A 49 2.44 6.65 5.82
N THR A 50 2.67 5.86 6.86
CA THR A 50 3.72 4.83 6.86
C THR A 50 3.13 3.48 6.44
N ASN A 51 2.22 2.95 7.22
CA ASN A 51 1.54 1.68 6.98
C ASN A 51 0.05 1.90 6.69
N GLY A 52 -0.57 1.05 5.87
CA GLY A 52 -2.01 1.08 5.61
C GLY A 52 -2.44 1.85 4.37
N LYS A 53 -1.58 2.65 3.71
CA LYS A 53 -1.91 3.48 2.54
C LYS A 53 -2.65 2.71 1.44
N GLY A 54 -2.04 1.65 0.91
CA GLY A 54 -2.63 0.84 -0.17
C GLY A 54 -3.95 0.17 0.23
N SER A 55 -4.07 -0.34 1.48
CA SER A 55 -5.34 -0.90 1.98
C SER A 55 -6.44 0.16 2.03
N THR A 56 -6.14 1.34 2.56
CA THR A 56 -7.07 2.48 2.61
C THR A 56 -7.46 2.93 1.20
N ALA A 57 -6.49 3.02 0.27
CA ALA A 57 -6.74 3.37 -1.12
C ALA A 57 -7.69 2.39 -1.80
N MET A 58 -7.47 1.10 -1.62
CA MET A 58 -8.32 0.06 -2.22
C MET A 58 -9.73 0.04 -1.62
N MET A 59 -9.88 0.22 -0.30
CA MET A 59 -11.20 0.33 0.33
C MET A 59 -11.98 1.54 -0.19
N ILE A 60 -11.36 2.71 -0.29
CA ILE A 60 -11.99 3.92 -0.83
C ILE A 60 -12.38 3.72 -2.29
N THR A 61 -11.50 3.13 -3.10
CA THR A 61 -11.78 2.83 -4.51
C THR A 61 -12.97 1.88 -4.65
N ALA A 62 -13.05 0.84 -3.80
CA ALA A 62 -14.16 -0.12 -3.81
C ALA A 62 -15.49 0.56 -3.49
N ILE A 63 -15.51 1.46 -2.49
CA ILE A 63 -16.69 2.21 -2.09
C ILE A 63 -17.14 3.16 -3.20
N LEU A 64 -16.24 3.96 -3.76
CA LEU A 64 -16.58 4.90 -4.85
C LEU A 64 -17.11 4.16 -6.08
N LYS A 65 -16.49 3.03 -6.44
CA LYS A 65 -16.96 2.17 -7.53
C LYS A 65 -18.37 1.63 -7.25
N GLN A 66 -18.64 1.17 -6.02
CA GLN A 66 -19.97 0.70 -5.61
C GLN A 66 -21.01 1.82 -5.62
N MET A 67 -20.60 3.07 -5.40
CA MET A 67 -21.45 4.26 -5.54
C MET A 67 -21.71 4.64 -7.02
N GLY A 68 -21.16 3.93 -7.99
CA GLY A 68 -21.36 4.14 -9.42
C GLY A 68 -20.36 5.08 -10.08
N HIS A 69 -19.29 5.48 -9.38
CA HIS A 69 -18.23 6.32 -9.96
C HIS A 69 -17.19 5.51 -10.72
N ARG A 70 -16.61 6.12 -11.74
CA ARG A 70 -15.43 5.60 -12.43
C ARG A 70 -14.17 6.08 -11.71
N VAL A 71 -13.37 5.15 -11.18
CA VAL A 71 -12.31 5.48 -10.23
C VAL A 71 -10.94 5.06 -10.75
N GLY A 72 -10.03 6.03 -10.87
CA GLY A 72 -8.60 5.79 -11.04
C GLY A 72 -7.95 5.46 -9.70
N LEU A 73 -7.08 4.46 -9.68
CA LEU A 73 -6.29 4.05 -8.51
C LEU A 73 -4.82 4.03 -8.89
N PHE A 74 -4.01 4.79 -8.14
CA PHE A 74 -2.55 4.75 -8.21
C PHE A 74 -1.99 4.29 -6.87
N THR A 75 -1.27 3.16 -6.87
CA THR A 75 -0.70 2.55 -5.66
C THR A 75 0.74 2.12 -5.86
N SER A 76 1.53 2.17 -4.77
CA SER A 76 2.89 1.67 -4.72
C SER A 76 3.28 1.18 -3.31
N PRO A 77 4.13 0.14 -3.17
CA PRO A 77 4.58 -0.72 -4.25
C PRO A 77 3.46 -1.61 -4.80
N TYR A 78 3.54 -1.95 -6.06
CA TYR A 78 2.61 -2.88 -6.73
C TYR A 78 3.12 -4.34 -6.62
N ILE A 79 2.21 -5.28 -6.85
CA ILE A 79 2.55 -6.70 -7.03
C ILE A 79 2.26 -7.08 -8.50
N GLY A 80 3.21 -7.75 -9.15
CA GLY A 80 3.17 -8.08 -10.57
C GLY A 80 3.99 -7.10 -11.40
N GLU A 81 3.47 -6.74 -12.55
CA GLU A 81 4.14 -5.89 -13.53
C GLU A 81 4.10 -4.41 -13.14
N ILE A 82 5.01 -3.61 -13.69
CA ILE A 82 5.16 -2.17 -13.40
C ILE A 82 3.85 -1.38 -13.59
N TYR A 83 3.00 -1.79 -14.50
CA TYR A 83 1.73 -1.13 -14.79
C TYR A 83 0.61 -1.51 -13.81
N ASN A 84 0.80 -2.51 -12.94
CA ASN A 84 -0.23 -2.93 -11.97
C ASN A 84 -0.52 -1.90 -10.88
N GLY A 85 0.36 -0.92 -10.69
CA GLY A 85 0.11 0.22 -9.82
C GLY A 85 -0.87 1.26 -10.38
N ILE A 86 -1.30 1.13 -11.66
CA ILE A 86 -2.20 2.06 -12.36
C ILE A 86 -3.46 1.30 -12.78
N GLN A 87 -4.58 1.60 -12.15
CA GLN A 87 -5.82 0.86 -12.35
C GLN A 87 -7.01 1.80 -12.55
N ILE A 88 -8.03 1.35 -13.26
CA ILE A 88 -9.37 1.93 -13.27
C ILE A 88 -10.36 0.83 -12.88
N ASP A 89 -11.15 1.06 -11.82
CA ASP A 89 -12.13 0.11 -11.29
C ASP A 89 -11.53 -1.29 -11.03
N PHE A 90 -10.28 -1.33 -10.51
CA PHE A 90 -9.45 -2.52 -10.27
C PHE A 90 -8.97 -3.27 -11.53
N LYS A 91 -9.11 -2.67 -12.70
CA LYS A 91 -8.51 -3.20 -13.94
C LYS A 91 -7.21 -2.46 -14.23
N ASN A 92 -6.14 -3.20 -14.39
CA ASN A 92 -4.83 -2.64 -14.72
C ASN A 92 -4.88 -1.88 -16.04
N ILE A 93 -4.07 -0.81 -16.14
CA ILE A 93 -3.82 -0.16 -17.42
C ILE A 93 -3.29 -1.21 -18.43
N PRO A 94 -3.84 -1.30 -19.66
CA PRO A 94 -3.28 -2.19 -20.67
C PRO A 94 -1.84 -1.84 -21.01
N SER A 95 -0.94 -2.84 -21.12
CA SER A 95 0.47 -2.63 -21.42
C SER A 95 0.71 -1.74 -22.65
N ARG A 96 -0.07 -1.93 -23.71
CA ARG A 96 -0.01 -1.08 -24.92
C ARG A 96 -0.27 0.40 -24.61
N ILE A 97 -1.27 0.70 -23.76
CA ILE A 97 -1.60 2.08 -23.38
C ILE A 97 -0.49 2.66 -22.49
N PHE A 98 0.05 1.86 -21.57
CA PHE A 98 1.20 2.26 -20.76
C PHE A 98 2.39 2.67 -21.63
N GLU A 99 2.76 1.86 -22.63
CA GLU A 99 3.83 2.15 -23.59
C GLU A 99 3.56 3.39 -24.45
N GLU A 100 2.31 3.58 -24.87
CA GLU A 100 1.88 4.79 -25.58
C GLU A 100 2.10 6.05 -24.74
N LYS A 101 1.70 6.02 -23.45
CA LYS A 101 1.89 7.18 -22.55
C LYS A 101 3.38 7.43 -22.23
N ILE A 102 4.19 6.38 -22.08
CA ILE A 102 5.67 6.56 -22.02
C ILE A 102 6.18 7.32 -23.24
N SER A 103 5.72 6.95 -24.43
CA SER A 103 6.16 7.60 -25.67
C SER A 103 5.78 9.08 -25.71
N VAL A 104 4.61 9.45 -25.20
CA VAL A 104 4.19 10.86 -25.04
C VAL A 104 5.13 11.61 -24.12
N ILE A 105 5.46 11.04 -22.95
CA ILE A 105 6.38 11.66 -21.99
C ILE A 105 7.78 11.81 -22.59
N LYS A 106 8.31 10.75 -23.23
CA LYS A 106 9.62 10.80 -23.89
C LYS A 106 9.69 11.89 -24.97
N LYS A 107 8.62 12.03 -25.77
CA LYS A 107 8.53 13.09 -26.79
C LYS A 107 8.56 14.47 -26.15
N LEU A 108 7.86 14.68 -25.06
CA LEU A 108 7.87 15.96 -24.33
C LEU A 108 9.27 16.26 -23.77
N LEU A 109 9.92 15.29 -23.14
CA LEU A 109 11.25 15.46 -22.52
C LEU A 109 12.36 15.76 -23.56
N ARG A 110 12.14 15.46 -24.85
CA ARG A 110 13.07 15.81 -25.93
C ARG A 110 12.91 17.23 -26.47
N THR A 111 11.87 17.95 -26.04
CA THR A 111 11.69 19.35 -26.47
C THR A 111 12.70 20.28 -25.79
N ALA A 112 13.00 21.43 -26.39
CA ALA A 112 13.95 22.39 -25.83
C ALA A 112 13.59 22.85 -24.40
N ALA A 113 12.29 22.89 -24.05
CA ALA A 113 11.81 23.29 -22.73
C ALA A 113 12.20 22.29 -21.62
N PHE A 114 12.47 21.03 -21.97
CA PHE A 114 12.79 19.94 -21.05
C PHE A 114 14.10 19.22 -21.43
N ALA A 115 14.91 19.78 -22.35
CA ALA A 115 16.23 19.25 -22.69
C ALA A 115 17.07 19.12 -21.39
N ASN A 116 17.72 17.99 -21.19
CA ASN A 116 18.54 17.67 -20.01
C ASN A 116 17.72 17.36 -18.72
N VAL A 117 16.40 17.31 -18.78
CA VAL A 117 15.55 16.87 -17.66
C VAL A 117 15.45 15.34 -17.65
N LYS A 118 15.69 14.75 -16.47
CA LYS A 118 15.41 13.35 -16.21
C LYS A 118 14.22 13.24 -15.25
N VAL A 119 13.36 12.24 -15.46
CA VAL A 119 12.32 11.83 -14.52
C VAL A 119 12.65 10.44 -14.03
N SER A 120 12.36 10.16 -12.76
CA SER A 120 12.54 8.82 -12.20
C SER A 120 11.45 7.87 -12.72
N GLU A 121 11.69 6.57 -12.51
CA GLU A 121 10.69 5.55 -12.83
C GLU A 121 9.33 5.83 -12.15
N PHE A 122 9.34 6.16 -10.86
CA PHE A 122 8.12 6.49 -10.11
C PHE A 122 7.44 7.77 -10.63
N GLU A 123 8.21 8.80 -10.95
CA GLU A 123 7.68 10.03 -11.55
C GLU A 123 7.06 9.76 -12.92
N ALA A 124 7.68 8.90 -13.73
CA ALA A 124 7.12 8.51 -15.02
C ALA A 124 5.79 7.75 -14.85
N GLN A 125 5.72 6.79 -13.92
CA GLN A 125 4.48 6.06 -13.59
C GLN A 125 3.37 7.03 -13.14
N PHE A 126 3.71 7.99 -12.27
CA PHE A 126 2.77 9.03 -11.85
C PHE A 126 2.24 9.85 -13.03
N LEU A 127 3.11 10.34 -13.92
CA LEU A 127 2.71 11.11 -15.10
C LEU A 127 1.85 10.29 -16.06
N ILE A 128 2.19 9.00 -16.27
CA ILE A 128 1.40 8.05 -17.08
C ILE A 128 0.00 7.90 -16.48
N SER A 129 -0.10 7.73 -15.17
CA SER A 129 -1.39 7.57 -14.49
C SER A 129 -2.29 8.79 -14.69
N MET A 130 -1.74 10.01 -14.54
CA MET A 130 -2.49 11.24 -14.74
C MET A 130 -3.03 11.36 -16.19
N LEU A 131 -2.20 11.08 -17.18
CA LEU A 131 -2.62 11.07 -18.59
C LEU A 131 -3.71 10.03 -18.86
N TYR A 132 -3.52 8.81 -18.36
CA TYR A 132 -4.47 7.72 -18.56
C TYR A 132 -5.82 7.99 -17.91
N PHE A 133 -5.83 8.44 -16.66
CA PHE A 133 -7.06 8.75 -15.94
C PHE A 133 -7.84 9.90 -16.59
N ALA A 134 -7.14 10.94 -17.05
CA ALA A 134 -7.77 12.06 -17.76
C ALA A 134 -8.40 11.64 -19.10
N GLU A 135 -7.70 10.82 -19.88
CA GLU A 135 -8.20 10.31 -21.15
C GLU A 135 -9.41 9.39 -20.96
N GLN A 136 -9.38 8.56 -19.92
CA GLN A 136 -10.46 7.66 -19.58
C GLN A 136 -11.63 8.34 -18.84
N ARG A 137 -11.54 9.66 -18.58
CA ARG A 137 -12.57 10.48 -17.95
C ARG A 137 -13.07 9.89 -16.63
N VAL A 138 -12.13 9.53 -15.74
CA VAL A 138 -12.49 9.07 -14.39
C VAL A 138 -13.10 10.22 -13.59
N ASP A 139 -14.03 9.90 -12.68
CA ASP A 139 -14.65 10.90 -11.79
C ASP A 139 -13.73 11.25 -10.63
N TYR A 140 -13.10 10.22 -10.05
CA TYR A 140 -12.21 10.31 -8.91
C TYR A 140 -10.90 9.58 -9.17
N VAL A 141 -9.82 10.09 -8.56
CA VAL A 141 -8.55 9.40 -8.46
C VAL A 141 -8.20 9.22 -6.99
N VAL A 142 -7.96 7.98 -6.58
CA VAL A 142 -7.37 7.63 -5.30
C VAL A 142 -5.88 7.49 -5.52
N LEU A 143 -5.10 8.40 -4.92
CA LEU A 143 -3.69 8.61 -5.20
C LEU A 143 -2.86 8.29 -3.95
N GLU A 144 -2.09 7.19 -3.96
CA GLU A 144 -1.19 6.80 -2.88
C GLU A 144 0.17 7.47 -3.04
N CYS A 145 0.69 8.14 -1.98
CA CYS A 145 2.08 8.58 -1.92
C CYS A 145 3.05 7.40 -1.94
N GLY A 146 4.09 7.49 -2.75
CA GLY A 146 5.17 6.50 -2.75
C GLY A 146 6.09 6.62 -1.55
N LEU A 147 6.66 7.80 -1.33
CA LEU A 147 7.62 8.06 -0.26
C LEU A 147 7.46 9.48 0.33
N GLY A 148 7.26 9.55 1.64
CA GLY A 148 7.14 10.85 2.34
C GLY A 148 5.84 11.54 2.01
N GLY A 149 5.91 12.75 1.52
CA GLY A 149 4.80 13.61 1.12
C GLY A 149 5.31 14.85 0.38
N GLU A 150 6.14 15.65 1.02
CA GLU A 150 6.64 16.93 0.50
C GLU A 150 7.30 16.81 -0.88
N LEU A 151 8.24 15.89 -1.03
CA LEU A 151 9.00 15.64 -2.26
C LEU A 151 8.47 14.44 -3.07
N ASP A 152 7.34 13.87 -2.65
CA ASP A 152 6.71 12.77 -3.38
C ASP A 152 6.15 13.25 -4.72
N ALA A 153 6.36 12.51 -5.80
CA ALA A 153 5.89 12.90 -7.13
C ALA A 153 4.38 13.18 -7.15
N THR A 154 3.60 12.44 -6.36
CA THR A 154 2.15 12.63 -6.27
C THR A 154 1.77 13.99 -5.67
N ASN A 155 2.69 14.65 -4.97
CA ASN A 155 2.49 16.00 -4.43
C ASN A 155 2.51 17.11 -5.49
N ALA A 156 2.84 16.77 -6.74
CA ALA A 156 2.80 17.72 -7.85
C ALA A 156 1.38 18.06 -8.33
N VAL A 157 0.34 17.31 -7.94
CA VAL A 157 -1.06 17.61 -8.30
C VAL A 157 -1.50 18.98 -7.78
N ALA A 158 -2.30 19.69 -8.57
CA ALA A 158 -2.70 21.06 -8.27
C ALA A 158 -3.62 21.15 -7.04
N THR A 159 -4.61 20.28 -6.97
CA THR A 159 -5.65 20.28 -5.91
C THR A 159 -5.97 18.87 -5.46
N THR A 160 -6.42 18.75 -4.21
CA THR A 160 -6.98 17.50 -3.67
C THR A 160 -8.26 17.81 -2.89
N MET A 161 -9.27 16.95 -3.04
CA MET A 161 -10.49 17.05 -2.24
C MET A 161 -10.23 16.58 -0.80
N TYR A 162 -9.46 15.51 -0.66
CA TYR A 162 -9.06 14.94 0.64
C TYR A 162 -7.56 14.71 0.70
N SER A 163 -6.97 14.94 1.87
CA SER A 163 -5.66 14.46 2.29
C SER A 163 -5.85 13.49 3.45
N ILE A 164 -5.62 12.20 3.22
CA ILE A 164 -5.87 11.14 4.22
C ILE A 164 -4.54 10.60 4.71
N PHE A 165 -4.36 10.61 6.02
CA PHE A 165 -3.17 10.10 6.68
C PHE A 165 -3.49 8.79 7.41
N THR A 166 -2.91 7.69 6.91
CA THR A 166 -2.87 6.44 7.65
C THR A 166 -1.84 6.54 8.77
N LYS A 167 -1.66 5.48 9.57
CA LYS A 167 -0.73 5.49 10.70
C LYS A 167 0.68 5.94 10.28
N ILE A 168 1.23 6.90 11.01
CA ILE A 168 2.60 7.39 10.84
C ILE A 168 3.47 6.73 11.90
N SER A 169 4.54 6.07 11.46
CA SER A 169 5.51 5.36 12.28
C SER A 169 6.92 5.63 11.75
N LEU A 170 7.93 5.20 12.50
CA LEU A 170 9.32 5.26 12.04
C LEU A 170 9.51 4.35 10.81
N ASP A 171 9.85 4.95 9.69
CA ASP A 171 10.28 4.29 8.45
C ASP A 171 11.08 5.29 7.62
N HIS A 172 11.96 4.80 6.75
CA HIS A 172 12.84 5.62 5.94
C HIS A 172 13.61 6.68 6.75
N VAL A 173 14.07 6.28 7.95
CA VAL A 173 14.88 7.12 8.83
C VAL A 173 16.14 7.58 8.08
N GLY A 174 16.52 8.87 8.25
CA GLY A 174 17.61 9.50 7.51
C GLY A 174 17.20 10.06 6.14
N ILE A 175 16.05 9.66 5.58
CA ILE A 175 15.49 10.24 4.33
C ILE A 175 14.33 11.19 4.68
N LEU A 176 13.37 10.73 5.47
CA LEU A 176 12.16 11.49 5.82
C LEU A 176 12.30 12.25 7.15
N GLY A 177 13.32 11.92 7.92
CA GLY A 177 13.58 12.46 9.26
C GLY A 177 14.01 11.36 10.22
N ASN A 178 14.43 11.75 11.43
CA ASN A 178 14.97 10.85 12.44
C ASN A 178 13.98 10.52 13.58
N ASN A 179 12.85 11.19 13.60
CA ASN A 179 11.80 11.02 14.59
C ASN A 179 10.40 11.20 13.96
N ILE A 180 9.36 10.88 14.73
CA ILE A 180 7.97 10.94 14.27
C ILE A 180 7.57 12.35 13.83
N THR A 181 8.01 13.39 14.56
CA THR A 181 7.69 14.78 14.23
C THR A 181 8.22 15.18 12.85
N GLU A 182 9.48 14.86 12.53
CA GLU A 182 10.09 15.16 11.23
C GLU A 182 9.39 14.39 10.09
N ILE A 183 9.15 13.09 10.30
CA ILE A 183 8.45 12.25 9.34
C ILE A 183 7.03 12.76 9.10
N ALA A 184 6.31 13.14 10.15
CA ALA A 184 4.96 13.69 10.05
C ALA A 184 4.97 15.05 9.35
N THR A 185 5.97 15.90 9.59
CA THR A 185 6.14 17.20 8.92
C THR A 185 6.28 17.03 7.41
N THR A 186 7.18 16.13 6.97
CA THR A 186 7.33 15.82 5.54
C THR A 186 6.03 15.30 4.92
N LYS A 187 5.32 14.42 5.64
CA LYS A 187 4.06 13.85 5.16
C LYS A 187 2.93 14.88 5.10
N SER A 188 2.84 15.78 6.07
CA SER A 188 1.78 16.79 6.16
C SER A 188 1.70 17.72 4.95
N LYS A 189 2.78 17.83 4.16
CA LYS A 189 2.86 18.75 2.99
C LYS A 189 1.95 18.35 1.82
N ILE A 190 1.25 17.23 1.90
CA ILE A 190 0.15 16.93 0.96
C ILE A 190 -1.17 17.63 1.31
N ILE A 191 -1.28 18.28 2.48
CA ILE A 191 -2.47 19.04 2.87
C ILE A 191 -2.60 20.29 1.97
N ARG A 192 -3.79 20.50 1.42
CA ARG A 192 -4.10 21.64 0.53
C ARG A 192 -5.00 22.65 1.23
N HIS A 193 -4.94 23.89 0.74
CA HIS A 193 -5.87 24.92 1.21
C HIS A 193 -7.33 24.49 1.03
N HIS A 194 -8.12 24.64 2.08
CA HIS A 194 -9.56 24.40 2.12
C HIS A 194 -10.01 22.98 1.79
N ASN A 195 -9.10 21.98 1.81
CA ASN A 195 -9.48 20.59 1.64
C ASN A 195 -9.96 19.97 2.97
N VAL A 196 -10.27 18.68 2.93
CA VAL A 196 -10.54 17.87 4.13
C VAL A 196 -9.33 17.01 4.43
N THR A 197 -8.80 17.16 5.62
CA THR A 197 -7.70 16.36 6.14
C THR A 197 -8.22 15.33 7.14
N ILE A 198 -7.91 14.05 6.95
CA ILE A 198 -8.32 12.95 7.82
C ILE A 198 -7.08 12.25 8.34
N THR A 199 -7.04 11.98 9.65
CA THR A 199 -5.97 11.18 10.27
C THR A 199 -6.51 9.86 10.82
N ALA A 200 -5.64 8.83 10.80
CA ALA A 200 -5.96 7.50 11.32
C ALA A 200 -6.25 7.50 12.82
N GLN A 201 -6.89 6.43 13.30
CA GLN A 201 -7.00 6.14 14.73
C GLN A 201 -5.64 5.89 15.37
N ASN A 202 -5.56 6.14 16.67
CA ASN A 202 -4.36 5.87 17.47
C ASN A 202 -3.09 6.47 16.86
N GLN A 203 -3.21 7.62 16.22
CA GLN A 203 -2.05 8.37 15.74
C GLN A 203 -1.22 8.84 16.93
N SER A 204 0.13 8.82 16.85
CA SER A 204 0.96 9.36 17.92
C SER A 204 0.65 10.84 18.14
N LEU A 205 0.78 11.31 19.39
CA LEU A 205 0.50 12.71 19.75
C LEU A 205 1.37 13.68 18.94
N GLU A 206 2.63 13.31 18.69
CA GLU A 206 3.57 14.12 17.90
C GLU A 206 3.08 14.26 16.45
N ALA A 207 2.69 13.13 15.82
CA ALA A 207 2.19 13.16 14.45
C ALA A 207 0.84 13.90 14.37
N LEU A 208 -0.07 13.65 15.31
CA LEU A 208 -1.36 14.31 15.39
C LEU A 208 -1.21 15.83 15.44
N LYS A 209 -0.36 16.34 16.33
CA LYS A 209 -0.09 17.78 16.49
C LYS A 209 0.47 18.41 15.20
N VAL A 210 1.37 17.73 14.51
CA VAL A 210 1.94 18.21 13.23
C VAL A 210 0.85 18.30 12.17
N LEU A 211 0.03 17.26 12.01
CA LEU A 211 -1.04 17.22 11.01
C LEU A 211 -2.11 18.28 11.27
N GLU A 212 -2.49 18.47 12.53
CA GLU A 212 -3.47 19.48 12.95
C GLU A 212 -2.97 20.90 12.68
N ASN A 213 -1.71 21.20 13.07
CA ASN A 213 -1.09 22.51 12.82
C ASN A 213 -1.02 22.83 11.32
N GLU A 214 -0.61 21.87 10.48
CA GLU A 214 -0.57 22.07 9.02
C GLU A 214 -1.99 22.28 8.46
N ALA A 215 -2.98 21.48 8.92
CA ALA A 215 -4.38 21.67 8.50
C ALA A 215 -4.91 23.06 8.85
N VAL A 216 -4.64 23.54 10.07
CA VAL A 216 -4.99 24.92 10.49
C VAL A 216 -4.31 25.95 9.58
N SER A 217 -3.01 25.81 9.31
CA SER A 217 -2.27 26.74 8.43
C SER A 217 -2.83 26.80 7.01
N LYS A 218 -3.44 25.70 6.55
CA LYS A 218 -4.08 25.57 5.23
C LYS A 218 -5.59 25.86 5.26
N GLN A 219 -6.15 26.25 6.42
CA GLN A 219 -7.60 26.41 6.58
C GLN A 219 -8.37 25.16 6.12
N ALA A 220 -7.78 23.99 6.27
CA ALA A 220 -8.37 22.71 5.94
C ALA A 220 -9.25 22.22 7.10
N VAL A 221 -10.34 21.52 6.76
CA VAL A 221 -11.14 20.82 7.77
C VAL A 221 -10.33 19.64 8.30
N PHE A 222 -10.21 19.50 9.61
CA PHE A 222 -9.47 18.40 10.24
C PHE A 222 -10.41 17.40 10.93
N LEU A 223 -10.32 16.14 10.54
CA LEU A 223 -11.11 15.04 11.08
C LEU A 223 -10.18 13.94 11.61
N ASN A 224 -10.51 13.43 12.81
CA ASN A 224 -9.77 12.34 13.45
C ASN A 224 -10.65 11.07 13.46
N ALA A 225 -10.10 9.95 12.99
CA ALA A 225 -10.78 8.66 12.96
C ALA A 225 -11.02 8.04 14.34
N ASP A 226 -10.50 8.61 15.44
CA ASP A 226 -10.83 8.20 16.82
C ASP A 226 -12.33 8.37 17.15
N ARG A 227 -13.06 9.12 16.33
CA ARG A 227 -14.53 9.28 16.43
C ARG A 227 -15.30 8.07 15.88
N VAL A 228 -14.64 7.10 15.30
CA VAL A 228 -15.24 5.87 14.80
C VAL A 228 -14.82 4.71 15.71
N THR A 229 -15.77 4.06 16.33
CA THR A 229 -15.54 2.86 17.11
C THR A 229 -15.92 1.64 16.27
N ILE A 230 -15.03 0.64 16.25
CA ILE A 230 -15.25 -0.62 15.54
C ILE A 230 -15.11 -1.77 16.51
N THR A 231 -16.15 -2.62 16.55
CA THR A 231 -16.10 -3.91 17.24
C THR A 231 -16.34 -5.03 16.23
N THR A 232 -15.85 -6.21 16.53
CA THR A 232 -16.00 -7.37 15.63
C THR A 232 -16.62 -8.54 16.36
N SER A 233 -17.59 -9.21 15.72
CA SER A 233 -18.05 -10.54 16.08
C SER A 233 -17.63 -11.54 15.01
N GLN A 234 -17.18 -12.72 15.43
CA GLN A 234 -16.69 -13.74 14.50
C GLN A 234 -17.85 -14.64 14.09
N GLN A 235 -18.24 -14.61 12.81
CA GLN A 235 -19.27 -15.51 12.27
C GLN A 235 -18.72 -16.86 11.83
N SER A 236 -17.46 -16.90 11.39
CA SER A 236 -16.74 -18.12 10.99
C SER A 236 -15.22 -17.87 11.05
N LYS A 237 -14.41 -18.93 10.86
CA LYS A 237 -12.94 -18.78 10.75
C LYS A 237 -12.48 -17.82 9.63
N ARG A 238 -13.34 -17.42 8.71
CA ARG A 238 -13.03 -16.61 7.52
C ARG A 238 -13.82 -15.32 7.43
N SER A 239 -14.89 -15.16 8.17
CA SER A 239 -15.81 -14.03 8.07
C SER A 239 -15.95 -13.33 9.40
N LYS A 240 -15.67 -12.05 9.43
CA LYS A 240 -15.92 -11.15 10.56
C LYS A 240 -17.11 -10.27 10.24
N GLN A 241 -17.99 -10.11 11.20
CA GLN A 241 -18.96 -9.03 11.16
C GLN A 241 -18.37 -7.84 11.90
N VAL A 242 -18.32 -6.72 11.25
CA VAL A 242 -17.92 -5.44 11.82
C VAL A 242 -19.18 -4.71 12.25
N HIS A 243 -19.18 -4.25 13.49
CA HIS A 243 -20.14 -3.30 14.02
C HIS A 243 -19.43 -1.97 14.18
N TYR A 244 -19.92 -0.91 13.56
CA TYR A 244 -19.32 0.41 13.66
C TYR A 244 -20.28 1.41 14.32
N ARG A 245 -19.69 2.40 14.96
CA ARG A 245 -20.35 3.59 15.49
C ARG A 245 -19.46 4.81 15.17
N ALA A 246 -19.99 5.75 14.42
CA ALA A 246 -19.29 6.94 13.99
C ALA A 246 -20.01 8.19 14.52
N LEU A 247 -19.27 9.05 15.22
CA LEU A 247 -19.76 10.33 15.74
C LEU A 247 -19.37 11.45 14.78
N LEU A 248 -20.34 12.02 14.08
CA LEU A 248 -20.18 13.02 13.03
C LEU A 248 -20.78 14.36 13.46
N GLY A 249 -20.03 15.13 14.25
CA GLY A 249 -20.58 16.32 14.91
C GLY A 249 -21.65 15.94 15.92
N HIS A 250 -22.90 16.35 15.70
CA HIS A 250 -24.05 16.03 16.57
C HIS A 250 -24.86 14.83 16.10
N SER A 251 -24.50 14.18 15.01
CA SER A 251 -25.15 12.98 14.48
C SER A 251 -24.32 11.73 14.72
N GLU A 252 -25.01 10.62 15.00
CA GLU A 252 -24.42 9.32 15.14
C GLU A 252 -24.87 8.44 13.98
N GLN A 253 -23.92 7.71 13.38
CA GLN A 253 -24.16 6.68 12.39
C GLN A 253 -23.67 5.36 12.96
N SER A 254 -24.47 4.31 12.85
CA SER A 254 -24.06 2.97 13.27
C SER A 254 -24.62 1.94 12.30
N GLY A 255 -23.93 0.84 12.16
CA GLY A 255 -24.33 -0.23 11.26
C GLY A 255 -23.47 -1.46 11.41
N THR A 256 -23.76 -2.44 10.58
CA THR A 256 -23.11 -3.73 10.63
C THR A 256 -22.94 -4.28 9.21
N PHE A 257 -21.73 -4.74 8.89
CA PHE A 257 -21.44 -5.37 7.61
C PHE A 257 -20.35 -6.43 7.71
N ARG A 258 -20.26 -7.30 6.70
CA ARG A 258 -19.20 -8.30 6.59
C ARG A 258 -17.91 -7.65 6.11
N PHE A 259 -16.78 -7.99 6.78
CA PHE A 259 -15.46 -7.47 6.47
C PHE A 259 -14.41 -8.58 6.61
N ASP A 260 -13.88 -9.06 5.50
CA ASP A 260 -13.04 -10.26 5.45
C ASP A 260 -11.54 -9.97 5.43
N LEU A 261 -11.10 -8.70 5.34
CA LEU A 261 -9.68 -8.36 5.42
C LEU A 261 -9.11 -8.77 6.78
N ALA A 262 -8.09 -9.61 6.74
CA ALA A 262 -7.42 -10.10 7.94
C ALA A 262 -6.45 -9.03 8.50
N GLY A 263 -6.18 -9.12 9.81
CA GLY A 263 -5.29 -8.20 10.52
C GLY A 263 -6.06 -7.15 11.33
N THR A 264 -5.59 -6.91 12.56
CA THR A 264 -6.14 -5.88 13.46
C THR A 264 -5.94 -4.49 12.88
N TYR A 265 -4.81 -4.26 12.22
CA TYR A 265 -4.49 -3.01 11.53
C TYR A 265 -5.48 -2.66 10.40
N GLN A 266 -6.18 -3.63 9.81
CA GLN A 266 -7.20 -3.35 8.81
C GLN A 266 -8.46 -2.71 9.41
N LEU A 267 -8.71 -2.91 10.70
CA LEU A 267 -9.81 -2.22 11.40
C LEU A 267 -9.48 -0.75 11.65
N GLU A 268 -8.21 -0.42 11.93
CA GLU A 268 -7.75 0.97 12.03
C GLU A 268 -7.83 1.68 10.66
N ASN A 269 -7.41 1.00 9.59
CA ASN A 269 -7.58 1.51 8.23
C ASN A 269 -9.07 1.73 7.90
N LEU A 270 -9.93 0.78 8.28
CA LEU A 270 -11.37 0.86 8.08
C LEU A 270 -11.98 2.05 8.82
N ALA A 271 -11.57 2.34 10.07
CA ALA A 271 -12.05 3.51 10.80
C ALA A 271 -11.72 4.82 10.06
N THR A 272 -10.52 4.90 9.47
CA THR A 272 -10.12 6.04 8.62
C THR A 272 -11.02 6.14 7.38
N VAL A 273 -11.31 5.01 6.73
CA VAL A 273 -12.20 4.93 5.57
C VAL A 273 -13.63 5.31 5.94
N LEU A 274 -14.17 4.85 7.05
CA LEU A 274 -15.51 5.22 7.51
C LEU A 274 -15.61 6.72 7.85
N THR A 275 -14.56 7.31 8.44
CA THR A 275 -14.49 8.75 8.66
C THR A 275 -14.58 9.52 7.35
N TRP A 276 -13.82 9.10 6.33
CA TRP A 276 -13.90 9.66 4.99
C TRP A 276 -15.28 9.43 4.37
N PHE A 277 -15.81 8.23 4.42
CA PHE A 277 -17.06 7.86 3.78
C PHE A 277 -18.23 8.71 4.24
N PHE A 278 -18.40 8.88 5.54
CA PHE A 278 -19.50 9.66 6.08
C PHE A 278 -19.35 11.16 5.81
N ASP A 279 -18.14 11.73 5.85
CA ASP A 279 -17.90 13.11 5.43
C ASP A 279 -18.17 13.29 3.92
N PHE A 280 -17.73 12.33 3.09
CA PHE A 280 -17.95 12.34 1.65
C PHE A 280 -19.44 12.29 1.29
N VAL A 281 -20.20 11.38 1.88
CA VAL A 281 -21.64 11.26 1.70
C VAL A 281 -22.36 12.55 2.06
N LYS A 282 -22.00 13.14 3.20
CA LYS A 282 -22.57 14.43 3.64
C LYS A 282 -22.29 15.56 2.64
N ARG A 283 -21.06 15.66 2.12
CA ARG A 283 -20.66 16.73 1.18
C ARG A 283 -21.25 16.56 -0.21
N THR A 284 -21.48 15.33 -0.62
CA THR A 284 -22.02 15.01 -1.96
C THR A 284 -23.53 14.84 -1.96
N SER A 285 -24.19 14.94 -0.78
CA SER A 285 -25.64 14.72 -0.61
C SER A 285 -26.09 13.38 -1.18
N PHE A 286 -25.26 12.34 -1.06
CA PHE A 286 -25.56 11.01 -1.55
C PHE A 286 -26.65 10.35 -0.70
N GLN A 287 -27.71 9.79 -1.32
CA GLN A 287 -28.94 9.38 -0.63
C GLN A 287 -29.27 7.88 -0.71
N GLN A 288 -28.30 7.03 -1.06
CA GLN A 288 -28.53 5.59 -1.09
C GLN A 288 -28.33 4.96 0.30
N ARG A 289 -28.72 3.66 0.44
CA ARG A 289 -28.51 2.89 1.67
C ARG A 289 -27.01 2.67 1.93
N LEU A 290 -26.47 3.37 2.92
CA LEU A 290 -25.03 3.42 3.20
C LEU A 290 -24.46 2.06 3.62
N ASP A 291 -25.22 1.29 4.41
CA ASP A 291 -24.80 -0.04 4.85
C ASP A 291 -24.70 -1.03 3.69
N ASP A 292 -25.59 -0.95 2.72
CA ASP A 292 -25.54 -1.79 1.52
C ASP A 292 -24.29 -1.48 0.68
N ILE A 293 -23.91 -0.21 0.58
CA ILE A 293 -22.67 0.19 -0.11
C ILE A 293 -21.45 -0.40 0.59
N LEU A 294 -21.34 -0.21 1.91
CA LEU A 294 -20.22 -0.76 2.69
C LEU A 294 -20.16 -2.28 2.61
N ALA A 295 -21.31 -2.94 2.75
CA ALA A 295 -21.40 -4.40 2.68
C ALA A 295 -20.94 -4.94 1.32
N HIS A 296 -21.45 -4.39 0.21
CA HIS A 296 -21.12 -4.88 -1.14
C HIS A 296 -19.70 -4.49 -1.58
N SER A 297 -19.18 -3.33 -1.14
CA SER A 297 -17.84 -2.91 -1.54
C SER A 297 -16.71 -3.61 -0.78
N LEU A 298 -16.92 -3.98 0.49
CA LEU A 298 -15.85 -4.40 1.39
C LEU A 298 -15.86 -5.90 1.73
N ALA A 299 -16.97 -6.61 1.50
CA ALA A 299 -17.12 -8.01 1.91
C ALA A 299 -16.11 -8.96 1.24
N GLU A 300 -15.84 -8.75 -0.06
CA GLU A 300 -14.97 -9.62 -0.86
C GLU A 300 -13.69 -8.92 -1.32
N LEU A 301 -13.40 -7.75 -0.73
CA LEU A 301 -12.21 -7.00 -1.10
C LEU A 301 -10.94 -7.78 -0.72
N VAL A 302 -10.06 -7.96 -1.69
CA VAL A 302 -8.72 -8.54 -1.49
C VAL A 302 -7.69 -7.44 -1.70
N VAL A 303 -6.79 -7.28 -0.74
CA VAL A 303 -5.65 -6.38 -0.86
C VAL A 303 -4.39 -7.22 -1.06
N PRO A 304 -3.82 -7.25 -2.27
CA PRO A 304 -2.66 -8.08 -2.57
C PRO A 304 -1.49 -7.82 -1.62
N GLY A 305 -0.90 -8.89 -1.07
CA GLY A 305 0.23 -8.81 -0.15
C GLY A 305 -0.08 -8.17 1.20
N ARG A 306 -1.34 -8.10 1.63
CA ARG A 306 -1.75 -7.64 2.97
C ARG A 306 -2.53 -8.73 3.68
N PHE A 307 -1.82 -9.64 4.32
CA PHE A 307 -2.32 -10.88 4.91
C PHE A 307 -3.18 -11.68 3.91
N GLU A 308 -2.76 -11.66 2.65
CA GLU A 308 -3.46 -12.26 1.52
C GLU A 308 -3.33 -13.78 1.55
N THR A 309 -4.43 -14.50 1.60
CA THR A 309 -4.43 -15.97 1.42
C THR A 309 -4.45 -16.31 -0.06
N VAL A 310 -3.33 -16.80 -0.61
CA VAL A 310 -3.19 -17.16 -2.03
C VAL A 310 -3.40 -18.64 -2.33
N GLN A 311 -3.33 -19.49 -1.31
CA GLN A 311 -3.57 -20.94 -1.42
C GLN A 311 -4.18 -21.47 -0.11
N GLN A 312 -5.06 -22.48 -0.21
CA GLN A 312 -5.77 -23.03 0.95
C GLN A 312 -5.17 -24.35 1.48
N LYS A 313 -4.53 -25.14 0.63
CA LYS A 313 -3.94 -26.45 0.99
C LYS A 313 -2.59 -26.67 0.28
N PRO A 314 -1.45 -26.64 1.00
CA PRO A 314 -1.35 -26.03 2.35
C PRO A 314 -1.75 -24.55 2.32
N LYS A 315 -2.17 -24.03 3.48
CA LYS A 315 -2.53 -22.61 3.55
C LYS A 315 -1.29 -21.75 3.40
N ILE A 316 -1.31 -20.84 2.41
CA ILE A 316 -0.22 -19.88 2.16
C ILE A 316 -0.76 -18.45 2.26
N ILE A 317 -0.11 -17.64 3.09
CA ILE A 317 -0.46 -16.25 3.36
C ILE A 317 0.74 -15.37 3.04
N LEU A 318 0.49 -14.29 2.30
CA LEU A 318 1.48 -13.29 1.93
C LEU A 318 1.23 -11.98 2.68
N ASP A 319 2.27 -11.40 3.26
CA ASP A 319 2.20 -10.08 3.91
C ASP A 319 3.46 -9.24 3.63
N GLY A 320 3.26 -7.99 3.19
CA GLY A 320 4.33 -7.04 2.86
C GLY A 320 4.91 -6.29 4.05
N GLY A 321 4.67 -6.71 5.29
CA GLY A 321 5.27 -6.13 6.49
C GLY A 321 6.80 -6.16 6.41
N HIS A 322 7.44 -5.00 6.55
CA HIS A 322 8.89 -4.85 6.33
C HIS A 322 9.56 -3.84 7.28
N ASN A 323 8.79 -3.13 8.08
CA ASN A 323 9.26 -2.24 9.13
C ASN A 323 8.80 -2.74 10.51
N PRO A 324 9.35 -2.25 11.62
CA PRO A 324 9.06 -2.76 12.96
C PRO A 324 7.57 -2.77 13.32
N ASP A 325 6.82 -1.76 12.91
CA ASP A 325 5.39 -1.62 13.17
C ASP A 325 4.58 -2.63 12.33
N GLY A 326 4.88 -2.73 11.01
CA GLY A 326 4.24 -3.71 10.12
C GLY A 326 4.50 -5.16 10.54
N ILE A 327 5.72 -5.50 10.98
CA ILE A 327 6.04 -6.83 11.49
C ILE A 327 5.32 -7.10 12.82
N SER A 328 5.20 -6.10 13.70
CA SER A 328 4.42 -6.26 14.94
C SER A 328 2.97 -6.59 14.65
N ALA A 329 2.34 -5.84 13.76
CA ALA A 329 0.95 -6.05 13.33
C ALA A 329 0.74 -7.43 12.66
N PHE A 330 1.72 -7.87 11.85
CA PHE A 330 1.75 -9.20 11.27
C PHE A 330 1.81 -10.28 12.35
N VAL A 331 2.76 -10.20 13.30
CA VAL A 331 2.94 -11.16 14.40
C VAL A 331 1.69 -11.26 15.26
N GLU A 332 1.11 -10.13 15.66
CA GLU A 332 -0.15 -10.06 16.40
C GLU A 332 -1.30 -10.77 15.66
N THR A 333 -1.42 -10.50 14.36
CA THR A 333 -2.43 -11.14 13.51
C THR A 333 -2.25 -12.65 13.46
N VAL A 334 -1.02 -13.13 13.28
CA VAL A 334 -0.69 -14.57 13.25
C VAL A 334 -0.99 -15.23 14.60
N GLN A 335 -0.60 -14.60 15.70
CA GLN A 335 -0.88 -15.11 17.05
C GLN A 335 -2.39 -15.23 17.32
N LYS A 336 -3.16 -14.24 16.88
CA LYS A 336 -4.62 -14.22 17.05
C LYS A 336 -5.33 -15.28 16.20
N LEU A 337 -4.95 -15.42 14.92
CA LEU A 337 -5.65 -16.29 13.97
C LEU A 337 -5.15 -17.75 14.00
N TYR A 338 -3.89 -17.95 14.33
CA TYR A 338 -3.20 -19.26 14.29
C TYR A 338 -2.42 -19.55 15.57
N PRO A 339 -3.01 -19.43 16.78
CA PRO A 339 -2.29 -19.55 18.05
C PRO A 339 -1.56 -20.89 18.18
N ASN A 340 -2.18 -21.98 17.80
CA ASN A 340 -1.70 -23.37 18.01
C ASN A 340 -1.20 -24.04 16.73
N ALA A 341 -1.48 -23.51 15.54
CA ALA A 341 -1.07 -24.12 14.27
C ALA A 341 0.45 -24.14 14.12
N PRO A 342 1.03 -25.21 13.54
CA PRO A 342 2.42 -25.17 13.06
C PRO A 342 2.57 -24.10 11.98
N LYS A 343 3.65 -23.32 12.06
CA LYS A 343 3.93 -22.21 11.14
C LYS A 343 5.27 -22.41 10.46
N LEU A 344 5.31 -22.25 9.15
CA LEU A 344 6.54 -22.20 8.37
C LEU A 344 6.66 -20.83 7.73
N ILE A 345 7.64 -20.06 8.17
CA ILE A 345 7.79 -18.65 7.80
C ILE A 345 8.91 -18.52 6.77
N VAL A 346 8.55 -18.12 5.55
CA VAL A 346 9.51 -17.73 4.49
C VAL A 346 9.72 -16.24 4.60
N ASN A 347 10.95 -15.80 4.88
CA ASN A 347 11.22 -14.38 5.08
C ASN A 347 12.50 -13.91 4.39
N GLY A 348 12.50 -12.63 4.02
CA GLY A 348 13.61 -11.94 3.39
C GLY A 348 13.39 -10.44 3.40
N PHE A 349 14.43 -9.67 3.69
CA PHE A 349 14.34 -8.21 3.92
C PHE A 349 15.27 -7.45 2.99
N LEU A 350 15.01 -6.17 2.83
CA LEU A 350 15.94 -5.24 2.21
C LEU A 350 16.97 -4.76 3.25
N LYS A 351 18.21 -4.51 2.82
CA LYS A 351 19.35 -4.15 3.71
C LYS A 351 19.18 -2.80 4.40
N ASP A 352 18.33 -1.91 3.87
CA ASP A 352 18.03 -0.58 4.41
C ASP A 352 16.85 -0.57 5.39
N LYS A 353 16.33 -1.75 5.75
CA LYS A 353 15.24 -1.89 6.72
C LYS A 353 15.74 -2.40 8.07
N SER A 354 14.94 -2.21 9.13
CA SER A 354 15.25 -2.68 10.49
C SER A 354 15.02 -4.19 10.65
N TYR A 355 15.69 -4.99 9.80
CA TYR A 355 15.49 -6.44 9.71
C TYR A 355 15.87 -7.18 11.01
N GLU A 356 16.79 -6.66 11.80
CA GLU A 356 17.17 -7.27 13.09
C GLU A 356 15.99 -7.22 14.08
N ILE A 357 15.31 -6.09 14.19
CA ILE A 357 14.08 -5.96 14.99
C ILE A 357 12.97 -6.87 14.44
N ALA A 358 12.87 -6.98 13.12
CA ALA A 358 11.91 -7.88 12.48
C ALA A 358 12.15 -9.35 12.87
N VAL A 359 13.41 -9.83 12.84
CA VAL A 359 13.78 -11.18 13.26
C VAL A 359 13.40 -11.44 14.71
N GLN A 360 13.74 -10.51 15.63
CA GLN A 360 13.38 -10.65 17.04
C GLN A 360 11.86 -10.83 17.23
N LYS A 361 11.05 -10.01 16.56
CA LYS A 361 9.60 -10.12 16.61
C LYS A 361 9.07 -11.43 16.01
N LEU A 362 9.59 -11.86 14.86
CA LEU A 362 9.18 -13.12 14.23
C LEU A 362 9.50 -14.34 15.11
N LEU A 363 10.61 -14.32 15.83
CA LEU A 363 11.00 -15.39 16.76
C LEU A 363 10.05 -15.52 17.97
N THR A 364 9.21 -14.55 18.27
CA THR A 364 8.16 -14.65 19.33
C THR A 364 6.99 -15.57 18.92
N LEU A 365 6.87 -15.91 17.64
CA LEU A 365 5.82 -16.81 17.17
C LEU A 365 6.05 -18.24 17.64
N LYS A 366 5.13 -18.76 18.45
CA LYS A 366 5.17 -20.15 18.93
C LYS A 366 4.91 -21.14 17.78
N ASN A 367 5.45 -22.35 17.90
CA ASN A 367 5.30 -23.44 16.91
C ASN A 367 5.72 -22.99 15.49
N SER A 368 6.83 -22.25 15.40
CA SER A 368 7.32 -21.69 14.14
C SER A 368 8.66 -22.30 13.72
N SER A 369 8.82 -22.48 12.42
CA SER A 369 10.09 -22.74 11.73
C SER A 369 10.27 -21.70 10.63
N PHE A 370 11.49 -21.54 10.15
CA PHE A 370 11.84 -20.47 9.21
C PHE A 370 12.57 -21.04 7.99
N ILE A 371 12.34 -20.41 6.85
CA ILE A 371 13.15 -20.52 5.64
C ILE A 371 13.60 -19.10 5.31
N ILE A 372 14.92 -18.94 5.20
CA ILE A 372 15.54 -17.64 4.95
C ILE A 372 15.79 -17.50 3.45
N THR A 373 15.41 -16.34 2.91
CA THR A 373 15.67 -16.03 1.50
C THR A 373 15.98 -14.56 1.31
N GLN A 374 16.19 -14.11 0.07
CA GLN A 374 16.39 -12.70 -0.26
C GLN A 374 15.29 -12.21 -1.19
N PRO A 375 14.88 -10.91 -1.10
CA PRO A 375 14.01 -10.27 -2.08
C PRO A 375 14.70 -10.12 -3.44
N GLU A 376 13.94 -10.12 -4.54
CA GLU A 376 14.48 -9.82 -5.88
C GLU A 376 14.64 -8.30 -6.09
N ASN A 377 15.74 -7.75 -5.58
CA ASN A 377 16.16 -6.36 -5.80
C ASN A 377 17.68 -6.25 -5.66
N GLN A 378 18.40 -6.35 -6.77
CA GLN A 378 19.88 -6.44 -6.79
C GLN A 378 20.60 -5.33 -6.00
N GLN A 379 20.04 -4.12 -5.92
CA GLN A 379 20.67 -3.00 -5.24
C GLN A 379 20.42 -2.99 -3.73
N ARG A 380 19.27 -3.52 -3.27
CA ARG A 380 18.80 -3.37 -1.89
C ARG A 380 18.59 -4.69 -1.15
N GLU A 381 18.73 -5.82 -1.79
CA GLU A 381 18.54 -7.12 -1.18
C GLU A 381 19.52 -7.38 -0.02
N LEU A 382 19.03 -7.99 1.06
CA LEU A 382 19.84 -8.55 2.12
C LEU A 382 20.09 -10.02 1.81
N SER A 383 21.35 -10.44 1.71
CA SER A 383 21.68 -11.83 1.40
C SER A 383 21.17 -12.79 2.49
N PRO A 384 20.80 -14.04 2.12
CA PRO A 384 20.33 -15.04 3.08
C PRO A 384 21.35 -15.31 4.19
N VAL A 385 22.63 -15.36 3.86
CA VAL A 385 23.73 -15.58 4.82
C VAL A 385 23.74 -14.49 5.90
N LYS A 386 23.69 -13.21 5.49
CA LYS A 386 23.65 -12.09 6.46
C LYS A 386 22.40 -12.15 7.33
N LEU A 387 21.25 -12.51 6.76
CA LEU A 387 20.02 -12.65 7.54
C LEU A 387 20.10 -13.85 8.49
N ALA A 388 20.68 -14.96 8.08
CA ALA A 388 20.93 -16.13 8.93
C ALA A 388 21.84 -15.78 10.11
N ASP A 389 22.88 -14.96 9.89
CA ASP A 389 23.76 -14.51 10.98
C ASP A 389 23.01 -13.66 12.03
N VAL A 390 21.99 -12.90 11.62
CA VAL A 390 21.11 -12.22 12.58
C VAL A 390 20.30 -13.23 13.39
N TYR A 391 19.75 -14.27 12.76
CA TYR A 391 19.03 -15.32 13.49
C TYR A 391 19.92 -16.01 14.53
N LYS A 392 21.20 -16.33 14.20
CA LYS A 392 22.17 -16.95 15.12
C LYS A 392 22.42 -16.13 16.40
N LYS A 393 22.21 -14.80 16.37
CA LYS A 393 22.34 -13.95 17.58
C LYS A 393 21.27 -14.25 18.63
N TYR A 394 20.10 -14.75 18.20
CA TYR A 394 18.90 -14.90 19.04
C TYR A 394 18.44 -16.34 19.23
N THR A 395 18.99 -17.28 18.45
CA THR A 395 18.64 -18.71 18.55
C THR A 395 19.76 -19.61 18.04
N ASN A 396 19.93 -20.78 18.68
CA ASN A 396 20.86 -21.82 18.24
C ASN A 396 20.29 -22.67 17.08
N ARG A 397 19.06 -22.39 16.61
CA ARG A 397 18.43 -23.12 15.51
C ARG A 397 19.02 -22.68 14.19
N GLN A 398 19.28 -23.65 13.31
CA GLN A 398 19.65 -23.39 11.92
C GLN A 398 18.43 -23.49 11.02
N PHE A 399 18.39 -22.65 9.99
CA PHE A 399 17.28 -22.59 9.05
C PHE A 399 17.79 -22.71 7.61
N PRO A 400 17.05 -23.40 6.71
CA PRO A 400 17.40 -23.47 5.29
C PRO A 400 17.48 -22.08 4.65
N GLU A 401 18.51 -21.89 3.82
CA GLU A 401 18.82 -20.64 3.14
C GLU A 401 18.69 -20.80 1.62
N PHE A 402 18.03 -19.85 0.97
CA PHE A 402 17.86 -19.83 -0.49
C PHE A 402 18.10 -18.43 -1.05
N THR A 403 18.80 -18.33 -2.16
CA THR A 403 18.94 -17.07 -2.92
C THR A 403 17.72 -16.78 -3.79
N SER A 404 16.88 -17.77 -4.08
CA SER A 404 15.66 -17.61 -4.89
C SER A 404 14.41 -17.73 -4.04
N PRO A 405 13.55 -16.69 -4.02
CA PRO A 405 12.25 -16.73 -3.35
C PRO A 405 11.38 -17.89 -3.82
N VAL A 406 11.41 -18.18 -5.14
CA VAL A 406 10.64 -19.28 -5.73
C VAL A 406 11.14 -20.65 -5.25
N LYS A 407 12.45 -20.83 -5.09
CA LYS A 407 13.01 -22.08 -4.50
C LYS A 407 12.61 -22.21 -3.03
N ALA A 408 12.66 -21.11 -2.28
CA ALA A 408 12.27 -21.08 -0.87
C ALA A 408 10.79 -21.48 -0.67
N ILE A 409 9.86 -20.94 -1.44
CA ILE A 409 8.45 -21.31 -1.32
C ILE A 409 8.16 -22.74 -1.81
N LYS A 410 8.86 -23.23 -2.83
CA LYS A 410 8.78 -24.64 -3.24
C LYS A 410 9.19 -25.58 -2.11
N GLN A 411 10.31 -25.29 -1.45
CA GLN A 411 10.77 -26.05 -0.29
C GLN A 411 9.75 -25.99 0.86
N ALA A 412 9.18 -24.81 1.14
CA ALA A 412 8.15 -24.67 2.15
C ALA A 412 6.93 -25.56 1.86
N ILE A 413 6.46 -25.59 0.62
CA ILE A 413 5.32 -26.41 0.20
C ILE A 413 5.63 -27.91 0.33
N MET A 414 6.84 -28.32 -0.03
CA MET A 414 7.27 -29.73 0.04
C MET A 414 7.39 -30.23 1.49
N THR A 415 7.79 -29.38 2.42
CA THR A 415 8.02 -29.76 3.83
C THR A 415 6.83 -29.53 4.75
N ALA A 416 5.84 -28.75 4.29
CA ALA A 416 4.66 -28.43 5.07
C ALA A 416 3.73 -29.64 5.24
N SER A 417 3.30 -29.90 6.49
CA SER A 417 2.19 -30.80 6.74
C SER A 417 0.84 -30.16 6.32
N PRO A 418 -0.23 -30.95 6.15
CA PRO A 418 -1.56 -30.41 5.81
C PRO A 418 -2.11 -29.38 6.79
N THR A 419 -1.64 -29.39 8.03
CA THR A 419 -2.05 -28.45 9.09
C THR A 419 -1.15 -27.23 9.21
N THR A 420 0.00 -27.23 8.52
CA THR A 420 0.97 -26.14 8.57
C THR A 420 0.45 -24.91 7.82
N VAL A 421 0.58 -23.75 8.44
CA VAL A 421 0.36 -22.45 7.79
C VAL A 421 1.70 -21.91 7.29
N ILE A 422 1.84 -21.77 5.98
CA ILE A 422 3.00 -21.13 5.36
C ILE A 422 2.75 -19.63 5.33
N LEU A 423 3.69 -18.85 5.87
CA LEU A 423 3.64 -17.41 5.99
C LEU A 423 4.82 -16.81 5.24
N VAL A 424 4.57 -15.88 4.31
CA VAL A 424 5.62 -15.18 3.58
C VAL A 424 5.61 -13.72 3.98
N VAL A 425 6.75 -13.19 4.50
CA VAL A 425 6.81 -11.83 5.04
C VAL A 425 8.20 -11.21 4.88
N GLY A 426 8.25 -9.88 4.74
CA GLY A 426 9.48 -9.09 4.83
C GLY A 426 9.70 -8.06 3.71
N SER A 427 9.14 -8.22 2.53
CA SER A 427 9.25 -7.24 1.43
C SER A 427 8.28 -7.54 0.29
N PHE A 428 7.77 -6.52 -0.38
CA PHE A 428 7.04 -6.71 -1.64
C PHE A 428 7.90 -7.32 -2.75
N TYR A 429 9.19 -7.02 -2.78
CA TYR A 429 10.15 -7.65 -3.70
C TYR A 429 10.36 -9.15 -3.43
N LEU A 430 10.04 -9.62 -2.22
CA LEU A 430 9.96 -11.03 -1.88
C LEU A 430 8.62 -11.63 -2.33
N LEU A 431 7.53 -10.91 -2.07
CA LEU A 431 6.18 -11.42 -2.35
C LEU A 431 5.92 -11.58 -3.84
N ASN A 432 6.39 -10.65 -4.67
CA ASN A 432 6.09 -10.59 -6.09
C ASN A 432 6.41 -11.90 -6.84
N PRO A 433 7.67 -12.42 -6.86
CA PRO A 433 7.99 -13.65 -7.54
C PRO A 433 7.26 -14.87 -6.96
N ILE A 434 7.06 -14.90 -5.64
CA ILE A 434 6.34 -15.99 -4.97
C ILE A 434 4.87 -16.01 -5.38
N ARG A 435 4.20 -14.86 -5.36
CA ARG A 435 2.79 -14.73 -5.74
C ARG A 435 2.56 -15.11 -7.20
N THR A 436 3.39 -14.59 -8.10
CA THR A 436 3.35 -14.92 -9.53
C THR A 436 3.48 -16.43 -9.74
N TYR A 437 4.44 -17.07 -9.07
CA TYR A 437 4.61 -18.52 -9.13
C TYR A 437 3.39 -19.28 -8.62
N LEU A 438 2.79 -18.86 -7.49
CA LEU A 438 1.65 -19.56 -6.90
C LEU A 438 0.39 -19.44 -7.76
N LEU A 439 0.13 -18.27 -8.34
CA LEU A 439 -1.04 -18.05 -9.20
C LEU A 439 -0.92 -18.81 -10.53
N SER A 440 0.26 -18.84 -11.15
CA SER A 440 0.47 -19.62 -12.38
C SER A 440 0.23 -21.12 -12.19
N ARG A 441 0.48 -21.67 -10.99
CA ARG A 441 0.16 -23.07 -10.66
C ARG A 441 -1.33 -23.32 -10.52
N SER A 442 -2.08 -22.37 -9.98
CA SER A 442 -3.53 -22.55 -9.79
C SER A 442 -4.27 -22.57 -11.13
N GLU A 443 -3.79 -21.80 -12.12
CA GLU A 443 -4.34 -21.83 -13.48
C GLU A 443 -4.08 -23.16 -14.21
N HIS A 444 -2.94 -23.82 -13.96
CA HIS A 444 -2.59 -25.12 -14.57
C HIS A 444 -3.25 -26.32 -13.87
N ASN A 445 -3.65 -26.19 -12.61
CA ASN A 445 -4.31 -27.26 -11.84
C ASN A 445 -5.85 -27.15 -11.85
N GLY A 446 -6.41 -26.14 -12.48
CA GLY A 446 -7.86 -25.89 -12.59
C GLY A 446 -8.49 -26.36 -13.90
N ASN A 447 -7.76 -27.14 -14.73
CA ASN A 447 -8.27 -27.83 -15.93
C ASN A 447 -8.43 -29.33 -15.67
#